data_f492a3051b850662090d89dce1158043
#
_entry.id   f492a3051b850662090d89dce1158043
#
_cell.length_a   1.000
_cell.length_b   1.000
_cell.length_c   1.000
_cell.angle_alpha   90.00
_cell.angle_beta   90.00
_cell.angle_gamma   90.00
#
_symmetry.space_group_name_H-M   'P 1'
#
loop_
_entity.id
_entity.type
_entity.pdbx_description
1 polymer ?
#
loop_
_entity_poly.entity_id
_entity_poly.type
_entity_poly.pdbx_seq_one_letter_code
_entity_poly.pdbx_strand_id
1 'polypeptide(L)'
;MAFRFRLSSVALSIVLLLSACAVGPNFTRPPVKVSKTWLEAEDKRVRGESVNYRNWWRVFNDPVLDELIDRAYRENLSLRIAGVRVLQARAQLGIAVGELFPQTQQASGSFQYIRPSEQSSQVISLESVSRSPSTRSPSLSFRQSQIGLGANWEIDFWGKFRRAIESGNASWLASIANYDNALVSLTANVANSYILIRTFEKRISIARQNVESQRESLKIVEARFRYGTVSQLDVEQAKTVLYNTEASIPPLETQLRKAKDALSVLLGLPPSHLADELAGSSDIPVSPPQVIAGIPADLLRRRPDIRSAELQAAAQCAQIGVAKAELYPAFSLTGSFGVLSTDIGKVSLSDMFKWGSRNIQAGPSLQWNILNYGQITNNVRVQDARFQELLITYQNTVLAAQQEVEDNLIGFLKAQEQAGSLAQSATAARRALDLAIQQYRQGAVDFTTVLVAQQSLLSVQDNLAATLGNIASNLVGVYQALGGGWETREGKDLVPQDVKEEMAKRTNWGKLLAPPSYNPPPSEEPKSNIRLPDW
;
A
#
# COMPACT_ATOMS: atom_id res chain seq x y z
N MET A 1 18.42 -34.94 -48.12
CA MET A 1 17.84 -35.07 -46.75
C MET A 1 18.78 -34.59 -45.65
N ALA A 2 20.09 -34.78 -45.71
CA ALA A 2 21.07 -34.40 -44.67
C ALA A 2 21.23 -32.87 -44.44
N PHE A 3 20.94 -32.03 -45.43
CA PHE A 3 21.06 -30.58 -45.32
C PHE A 3 19.92 -29.94 -44.47
N ARG A 4 18.71 -30.50 -44.53
CA ARG A 4 17.55 -30.05 -43.75
C ARG A 4 17.72 -30.38 -42.26
N PHE A 5 18.35 -31.50 -41.91
CA PHE A 5 18.58 -31.89 -40.52
C PHE A 5 19.65 -31.01 -39.84
N ARG A 6 20.66 -30.55 -40.57
CA ARG A 6 21.70 -29.66 -40.05
C ARG A 6 21.19 -28.24 -39.82
N LEU A 7 20.29 -27.74 -40.67
CA LEU A 7 19.64 -26.43 -40.42
C LEU A 7 18.73 -26.46 -39.20
N SER A 8 17.98 -27.54 -38.97
CA SER A 8 17.12 -27.68 -37.81
C SER A 8 17.86 -27.78 -36.49
N SER A 9 19.02 -28.48 -36.46
CA SER A 9 19.86 -28.59 -35.25
C SER A 9 20.60 -27.27 -34.95
N VAL A 10 21.04 -26.54 -35.96
CA VAL A 10 21.65 -25.22 -35.79
C VAL A 10 20.60 -24.20 -35.31
N ALA A 11 19.40 -24.23 -35.88
CA ALA A 11 18.29 -23.37 -35.43
C ALA A 11 17.90 -23.69 -33.98
N LEU A 12 17.81 -24.96 -33.59
CA LEU A 12 17.52 -25.39 -32.21
C LEU A 12 18.62 -25.01 -31.22
N SER A 13 19.91 -25.11 -31.66
CA SER A 13 21.06 -24.66 -30.83
C SER A 13 21.10 -23.14 -30.67
N ILE A 14 20.73 -22.37 -31.70
CA ILE A 14 20.60 -20.91 -31.62
C ILE A 14 19.45 -20.52 -30.67
N VAL A 15 18.31 -21.21 -30.72
CA VAL A 15 17.18 -20.97 -29.82
C VAL A 15 17.53 -21.29 -28.37
N LEU A 16 18.32 -22.35 -28.13
CA LEU A 16 18.79 -22.70 -26.77
C LEU A 16 19.86 -21.74 -26.24
N LEU A 17 20.71 -21.16 -27.10
CA LEU A 17 21.69 -20.13 -26.74
C LEU A 17 21.02 -18.77 -26.47
N LEU A 18 19.88 -18.46 -27.09
CA LEU A 18 19.10 -17.25 -26.89
C LEU A 18 18.44 -17.20 -25.51
N SER A 19 18.22 -18.34 -24.86
CA SER A 19 17.59 -18.41 -23.54
C SER A 19 18.51 -17.98 -22.38
N ALA A 20 19.82 -17.85 -22.59
CA ALA A 20 20.82 -17.73 -21.52
C ALA A 20 21.36 -16.30 -21.26
N CYS A 21 21.13 -15.33 -22.13
CA CYS A 21 21.76 -14.01 -22.03
C CYS A 21 20.78 -12.89 -21.72
N ALA A 22 20.38 -12.74 -20.47
CA ALA A 22 19.78 -11.50 -19.98
C ALA A 22 20.88 -10.62 -19.39
N VAL A 23 21.05 -9.39 -19.92
CA VAL A 23 22.02 -8.43 -19.41
C VAL A 23 21.51 -7.77 -18.12
N GLY A 24 22.45 -7.28 -17.29
CA GLY A 24 22.15 -6.63 -16.03
C GLY A 24 22.40 -7.52 -14.81
N PRO A 25 22.31 -6.97 -13.60
CA PRO A 25 22.47 -7.70 -12.36
C PRO A 25 21.23 -8.56 -12.05
N ASN A 26 21.43 -9.65 -11.33
CA ASN A 26 20.35 -10.39 -10.70
C ASN A 26 20.15 -9.87 -9.28
N PHE A 27 18.90 -9.75 -8.87
CA PHE A 27 18.60 -9.33 -7.51
C PHE A 27 19.03 -10.39 -6.51
N THR A 28 19.76 -9.95 -5.50
CA THR A 28 20.07 -10.75 -4.31
C THR A 28 19.63 -9.98 -3.08
N ARG A 29 18.95 -10.65 -2.16
CA ARG A 29 18.48 -10.02 -0.92
C ARG A 29 19.67 -9.47 -0.14
N PRO A 30 19.70 -8.16 0.17
CA PRO A 30 20.78 -7.58 0.92
C PRO A 30 20.78 -8.09 2.37
N PRO A 31 21.97 -8.33 2.97
CA PRO A 31 22.06 -8.66 4.37
C PRO A 31 21.62 -7.47 5.21
N VAL A 32 20.79 -7.72 6.23
CA VAL A 32 20.33 -6.69 7.19
C VAL A 32 20.71 -7.11 8.60
N LYS A 33 21.11 -6.13 9.42
CA LYS A 33 21.37 -6.36 10.84
C LYS A 33 20.04 -6.45 11.58
N VAL A 34 19.76 -7.60 12.17
CA VAL A 34 18.60 -7.84 13.03
C VAL A 34 19.11 -8.32 14.38
N SER A 35 18.55 -7.77 15.45
CA SER A 35 18.84 -8.21 16.81
C SER A 35 18.45 -9.68 16.98
N LYS A 36 19.20 -10.42 17.80
CA LYS A 36 18.90 -11.83 18.07
C LYS A 36 17.69 -11.99 18.99
N THR A 37 17.53 -11.08 19.93
CA THR A 37 16.46 -11.04 20.93
C THR A 37 15.97 -9.62 21.10
N TRP A 38 14.76 -9.45 21.61
CA TRP A 38 14.24 -8.16 22.06
C TRP A 38 14.99 -7.68 23.29
N LEU A 39 15.04 -6.35 23.51
CA LEU A 39 15.69 -5.77 24.69
C LEU A 39 15.02 -6.25 26.00
N GLU A 40 13.69 -6.37 25.97
CA GLU A 40 12.87 -6.78 27.11
C GLU A 40 12.57 -8.30 27.14
N ALA A 41 13.37 -9.11 26.43
CA ALA A 41 13.14 -10.57 26.34
C ALA A 41 13.27 -11.31 27.70
N GLU A 42 13.94 -10.73 28.68
CA GLU A 42 14.09 -11.30 30.03
C GLU A 42 12.87 -11.02 30.94
N ASP A 43 11.99 -10.09 30.58
CA ASP A 43 10.77 -9.84 31.33
C ASP A 43 9.80 -11.03 31.20
N LYS A 44 9.33 -11.55 32.34
CA LYS A 44 8.42 -12.71 32.41
C LYS A 44 7.08 -12.50 31.70
N ARG A 45 6.75 -11.26 31.39
CA ARG A 45 5.54 -10.87 30.66
C ARG A 45 5.72 -10.98 29.14
N VAL A 46 6.97 -11.07 28.66
CA VAL A 46 7.30 -11.19 27.23
C VAL A 46 7.60 -12.65 26.91
N ARG A 47 6.89 -13.21 25.95
CA ARG A 47 7.11 -14.56 25.47
C ARG A 47 7.65 -14.57 24.05
N GLY A 48 8.75 -15.30 23.82
CA GLY A 48 9.39 -15.47 22.51
C GLY A 48 8.78 -16.54 21.62
N GLU A 49 7.60 -17.09 21.97
CA GLU A 49 6.92 -18.13 21.19
C GLU A 49 6.37 -17.55 19.89
N SER A 50 6.39 -18.36 18.82
CA SER A 50 5.73 -17.99 17.56
C SER A 50 4.24 -18.30 17.66
N VAL A 51 3.40 -17.30 17.45
CA VAL A 51 1.93 -17.41 17.48
C VAL A 51 1.35 -16.96 16.15
N ASN A 52 0.18 -17.47 15.83
CA ASN A 52 -0.61 -16.97 14.71
C ASN A 52 -1.25 -15.63 15.09
N TYR A 53 -0.73 -14.54 14.51
CA TYR A 53 -1.25 -13.19 14.74
C TYR A 53 -2.42 -12.80 13.82
N ARG A 54 -3.04 -13.78 13.15
CA ARG A 54 -4.11 -13.55 12.17
C ARG A 54 -5.27 -12.74 12.73
N ASN A 55 -5.72 -13.10 13.95
CA ASN A 55 -6.84 -12.44 14.64
C ASN A 55 -6.37 -11.93 16.01
N TRP A 56 -5.25 -11.21 16.04
CA TRP A 56 -4.60 -10.77 17.27
C TRP A 56 -5.51 -9.97 18.21
N TRP A 57 -6.48 -9.21 17.69
CA TRP A 57 -7.40 -8.38 18.50
C TRP A 57 -8.31 -9.19 19.40
N ARG A 58 -8.51 -10.48 19.15
CA ARG A 58 -9.28 -11.38 20.02
C ARG A 58 -8.66 -11.57 21.40
N VAL A 59 -7.44 -11.15 21.63
CA VAL A 59 -6.81 -11.14 22.96
C VAL A 59 -7.55 -10.24 23.94
N PHE A 60 -8.33 -9.27 23.44
CA PHE A 60 -9.16 -8.38 24.27
C PHE A 60 -10.50 -9.00 24.68
N ASN A 61 -10.90 -10.12 24.10
CA ASN A 61 -12.19 -10.79 24.35
C ASN A 61 -13.40 -9.84 24.24
N ASP A 62 -13.36 -8.91 23.28
CA ASP A 62 -14.39 -7.89 23.06
C ASP A 62 -15.11 -8.14 21.73
N PRO A 63 -16.38 -8.61 21.75
CA PRO A 63 -17.13 -8.91 20.53
C PRO A 63 -17.45 -7.66 19.69
N VAL A 64 -17.54 -6.48 20.32
CA VAL A 64 -17.77 -5.22 19.59
C VAL A 64 -16.55 -4.90 18.74
N LEU A 65 -15.34 -5.08 19.30
CA LEU A 65 -14.09 -4.89 18.55
C LEU A 65 -13.99 -5.88 17.37
N ASP A 66 -14.35 -7.15 17.59
CA ASP A 66 -14.36 -8.17 16.53
C ASP A 66 -15.25 -7.75 15.35
N GLU A 67 -16.48 -7.28 15.64
CA GLU A 67 -17.43 -6.85 14.62
C GLU A 67 -16.97 -5.59 13.86
N LEU A 68 -16.42 -4.61 14.59
CA LEU A 68 -15.87 -3.39 13.99
C LEU A 68 -14.73 -3.69 13.00
N ILE A 69 -13.83 -4.60 13.35
CA ILE A 69 -12.73 -5.00 12.46
C ILE A 69 -13.26 -5.74 11.24
N ASP A 70 -14.20 -6.66 11.42
CA ASP A 70 -14.81 -7.39 10.31
C ASP A 70 -15.59 -6.45 9.37
N ARG A 71 -16.27 -5.45 9.89
CA ARG A 71 -16.96 -4.44 9.09
C ARG A 71 -15.96 -3.54 8.35
N ALA A 72 -14.91 -3.05 9.03
CA ALA A 72 -13.88 -2.25 8.41
C ALA A 72 -13.20 -3.01 7.26
N TYR A 73 -12.90 -4.29 7.43
CA TYR A 73 -12.34 -5.12 6.36
C TYR A 73 -13.22 -5.13 5.10
N ARG A 74 -14.54 -5.17 5.25
CA ARG A 74 -15.49 -5.23 4.13
C ARG A 74 -15.75 -3.87 3.48
N GLU A 75 -15.79 -2.80 4.27
CA GLU A 75 -16.36 -1.51 3.85
C GLU A 75 -15.32 -0.40 3.71
N ASN A 76 -14.09 -0.56 4.24
CA ASN A 76 -13.08 0.49 4.20
C ASN A 76 -12.65 0.86 2.78
N LEU A 77 -12.82 2.14 2.43
CA LEU A 77 -12.52 2.65 1.08
C LEU A 77 -11.02 2.65 0.76
N SER A 78 -10.16 2.91 1.75
CA SER A 78 -8.71 2.89 1.53
C SER A 78 -8.20 1.48 1.22
N LEU A 79 -8.77 0.46 1.87
CA LEU A 79 -8.45 -0.94 1.56
C LEU A 79 -8.96 -1.34 0.17
N ARG A 80 -10.17 -0.90 -0.21
CA ARG A 80 -10.71 -1.10 -1.58
C ARG A 80 -9.81 -0.44 -2.63
N ILE A 81 -9.31 0.78 -2.39
CA ILE A 81 -8.33 1.45 -3.26
C ILE A 81 -7.06 0.61 -3.41
N ALA A 82 -6.53 0.08 -2.30
CA ALA A 82 -5.35 -0.78 -2.34
C ALA A 82 -5.59 -2.05 -3.18
N GLY A 83 -6.77 -2.66 -3.08
CA GLY A 83 -7.17 -3.80 -3.91
C GLY A 83 -7.20 -3.48 -5.40
N VAL A 84 -7.79 -2.35 -5.78
CA VAL A 84 -7.83 -1.91 -7.19
C VAL A 84 -6.41 -1.62 -7.72
N ARG A 85 -5.51 -1.09 -6.89
CA ARG A 85 -4.09 -0.90 -7.26
C ARG A 85 -3.38 -2.22 -7.57
N VAL A 86 -3.74 -3.33 -6.92
CA VAL A 86 -3.21 -4.66 -7.27
C VAL A 86 -3.65 -5.08 -8.66
N LEU A 87 -4.92 -4.84 -9.03
CA LEU A 87 -5.39 -5.09 -10.41
C LEU A 87 -4.69 -4.20 -11.43
N GLN A 88 -4.45 -2.92 -11.10
CA GLN A 88 -3.70 -2.00 -11.95
C GLN A 88 -2.27 -2.52 -12.20
N ALA A 89 -1.56 -2.91 -11.14
CA ALA A 89 -0.20 -3.45 -11.27
C ALA A 89 -0.17 -4.75 -12.07
N ARG A 90 -1.20 -5.60 -11.93
CA ARG A 90 -1.34 -6.81 -12.73
C ARG A 90 -1.57 -6.51 -14.22
N ALA A 91 -2.37 -5.49 -14.54
CA ALA A 91 -2.56 -5.04 -15.91
C ALA A 91 -1.26 -4.45 -16.49
N GLN A 92 -0.48 -3.72 -15.70
CA GLN A 92 0.84 -3.22 -16.11
C GLN A 92 1.83 -4.36 -16.40
N LEU A 93 1.82 -5.42 -15.60
CA LEU A 93 2.57 -6.65 -15.89
C LEU A 93 2.10 -7.26 -17.23
N GLY A 94 0.80 -7.26 -17.49
CA GLY A 94 0.24 -7.71 -18.77
C GLY A 94 0.75 -6.92 -19.97
N ILE A 95 0.94 -5.61 -19.83
CA ILE A 95 1.56 -4.75 -20.86
C ILE A 95 3.01 -5.20 -21.12
N ALA A 96 3.82 -5.37 -20.06
CA ALA A 96 5.22 -5.81 -20.20
C ALA A 96 5.33 -7.21 -20.83
N VAL A 97 4.39 -8.12 -20.52
CA VAL A 97 4.31 -9.44 -21.18
C VAL A 97 3.93 -9.29 -22.64
N GLY A 98 3.01 -8.39 -22.99
CA GLY A 98 2.62 -8.12 -24.37
C GLY A 98 3.78 -7.61 -25.23
N GLU A 99 4.68 -6.83 -24.66
CA GLU A 99 5.88 -6.31 -25.35
C GLU A 99 6.91 -7.38 -25.72
N LEU A 100 6.83 -8.58 -25.15
CA LEU A 100 7.69 -9.70 -25.57
C LEU A 100 7.33 -10.26 -26.94
N PHE A 101 6.07 -10.09 -27.36
CA PHE A 101 5.54 -10.52 -28.66
C PHE A 101 5.72 -9.41 -29.70
N PRO A 102 5.38 -9.63 -30.99
CA PRO A 102 5.53 -8.58 -31.99
C PRO A 102 4.88 -7.27 -31.51
N GLN A 103 5.70 -6.23 -31.30
CA GLN A 103 5.25 -5.00 -30.65
C GLN A 103 4.33 -4.17 -31.52
N THR A 104 4.50 -4.27 -32.84
CA THR A 104 3.68 -3.53 -33.78
C THR A 104 3.01 -4.48 -34.77
N GLN A 105 1.69 -4.43 -34.82
CA GLN A 105 0.87 -5.12 -35.81
C GLN A 105 -0.21 -4.12 -36.23
N GLN A 106 -0.11 -3.60 -37.44
CA GLN A 106 -0.99 -2.52 -37.87
C GLN A 106 -1.56 -2.76 -39.28
N ALA A 107 -2.81 -2.41 -39.46
CA ALA A 107 -3.41 -2.20 -40.78
C ALA A 107 -3.33 -0.72 -41.11
N SER A 108 -2.86 -0.40 -42.30
CA SER A 108 -2.77 0.98 -42.77
C SER A 108 -3.43 1.14 -44.13
N GLY A 109 -4.09 2.28 -44.35
CA GLY A 109 -4.60 2.67 -45.63
C GLY A 109 -4.32 4.13 -45.90
N SER A 110 -3.87 4.45 -47.11
CA SER A 110 -3.64 5.83 -47.50
C SER A 110 -4.10 6.07 -48.92
N PHE A 111 -4.64 7.26 -49.14
CA PHE A 111 -4.94 7.82 -50.45
C PHE A 111 -4.25 9.17 -50.54
N GLN A 112 -3.33 9.32 -51.48
CA GLN A 112 -2.51 10.51 -51.62
C GLN A 112 -2.52 11.04 -53.03
N TYR A 113 -2.57 12.37 -53.19
CA TYR A 113 -2.24 13.06 -54.41
C TYR A 113 -0.82 13.58 -54.28
N ILE A 114 0.07 13.12 -55.18
CA ILE A 114 1.48 13.40 -55.14
C ILE A 114 1.81 14.24 -56.39
N ARG A 115 2.42 15.40 -56.16
CA ARG A 115 3.03 16.23 -57.19
C ARG A 115 4.49 16.41 -56.80
N PRO A 116 5.39 15.60 -57.39
CA PRO A 116 6.83 15.74 -57.11
C PRO A 116 7.34 17.10 -57.59
N SER A 117 8.38 17.61 -56.93
CA SER A 117 9.10 18.80 -57.41
C SER A 117 9.75 18.51 -58.75
N GLU A 118 9.68 19.44 -59.67
CA GLU A 118 10.31 19.34 -61.01
C GLU A 118 11.85 19.21 -60.93
N GLN A 119 12.42 19.59 -59.79
CA GLN A 119 13.88 19.47 -59.50
C GLN A 119 14.25 18.19 -58.74
N SER A 120 13.32 17.25 -58.51
CA SER A 120 13.59 16.02 -57.81
C SER A 120 14.17 14.95 -58.75
N SER A 121 15.12 14.15 -58.26
CA SER A 121 15.76 13.07 -59.05
C SER A 121 14.76 12.00 -59.57
N GLN A 122 13.59 11.85 -58.94
CA GLN A 122 12.53 10.94 -59.38
C GLN A 122 11.87 11.39 -60.68
N VAL A 123 11.76 12.68 -60.92
CA VAL A 123 11.24 13.26 -62.16
C VAL A 123 12.23 13.06 -63.29
N ILE A 124 13.51 13.24 -63.05
CA ILE A 124 14.57 13.04 -64.05
C ILE A 124 14.58 11.59 -64.53
N SER A 125 14.32 10.62 -63.63
CA SER A 125 14.29 9.18 -63.99
C SER A 125 13.07 8.83 -64.83
N LEU A 126 11.92 9.44 -64.60
CA LEU A 126 10.68 9.25 -65.40
C LEU A 126 10.80 9.87 -66.79
N GLU A 127 11.41 11.03 -66.92
CA GLU A 127 11.69 11.66 -68.22
C GLU A 127 12.68 10.88 -69.06
N SER A 128 13.68 10.23 -68.47
CA SER A 128 14.68 9.42 -69.19
C SER A 128 14.07 8.13 -69.79
N VAL A 129 13.01 7.59 -69.22
CA VAL A 129 12.27 6.41 -69.75
C VAL A 129 11.25 6.79 -70.85
N SER A 130 10.82 8.07 -70.91
CA SER A 130 9.79 8.54 -71.88
C SER A 130 10.35 9.20 -73.13
N ARG A 131 11.62 9.01 -73.52
CA ARG A 131 12.15 9.58 -74.76
C ARG A 131 11.57 8.87 -75.99
N SER A 132 10.32 9.20 -76.32
CA SER A 132 9.77 9.15 -77.67
C SER A 132 9.53 10.60 -78.11
N PRO A 133 9.93 11.04 -79.28
CA PRO A 133 9.90 12.46 -79.65
C PRO A 133 8.54 12.92 -80.18
N SER A 134 7.52 12.82 -79.40
CA SER A 134 6.27 13.50 -79.72
C SER A 134 5.38 13.68 -78.48
N THR A 135 5.07 14.95 -78.23
CA THR A 135 3.94 15.47 -77.49
C THR A 135 3.88 15.38 -75.97
N ARG A 136 3.79 16.60 -75.37
CA ARG A 136 3.35 16.96 -74.02
C ARG A 136 4.06 16.23 -72.90
N SER A 137 4.83 17.00 -72.14
CA SER A 137 5.31 16.59 -70.80
C SER A 137 4.13 16.03 -70.00
N PRO A 138 4.18 14.76 -69.54
CA PRO A 138 3.12 14.20 -68.73
C PRO A 138 3.00 15.04 -67.46
N SER A 139 1.80 15.31 -67.02
CA SER A 139 1.55 15.96 -65.74
C SER A 139 2.22 15.09 -64.65
N LEU A 140 3.22 15.65 -63.97
CA LEU A 140 4.04 14.96 -62.95
C LEU A 140 3.22 14.66 -61.65
N SER A 141 1.90 14.88 -61.69
CA SER A 141 1.03 14.61 -60.57
C SER A 141 0.31 13.28 -60.76
N PHE A 142 0.23 12.49 -59.72
CA PHE A 142 -0.46 11.21 -59.69
C PHE A 142 -1.16 10.96 -58.38
N ARG A 143 -2.17 10.10 -58.38
CA ARG A 143 -2.83 9.60 -57.21
C ARG A 143 -2.25 8.26 -56.85
N GLN A 144 -2.04 8.03 -55.54
CA GLN A 144 -1.57 6.78 -54.99
C GLN A 144 -2.57 6.28 -53.95
N SER A 145 -2.93 5.03 -54.05
CA SER A 145 -3.76 4.33 -53.08
C SER A 145 -3.00 3.12 -52.57
N GLN A 146 -2.94 2.98 -51.25
CA GLN A 146 -2.25 1.88 -50.58
C GLN A 146 -3.08 1.37 -49.42
N ILE A 147 -3.20 0.04 -49.32
CA ILE A 147 -3.74 -0.67 -48.16
C ILE A 147 -2.77 -1.78 -47.84
N GLY A 148 -2.41 -1.94 -46.54
CA GLY A 148 -1.47 -2.98 -46.16
C GLY A 148 -1.54 -3.33 -44.70
N LEU A 149 -0.90 -4.45 -44.37
CA LEU A 149 -0.62 -4.95 -43.05
C LEU A 149 0.87 -4.87 -42.81
N GLY A 150 1.29 -4.38 -41.66
CA GLY A 150 2.67 -4.32 -41.23
C GLY A 150 2.84 -4.96 -39.87
N ALA A 151 3.96 -5.63 -39.67
CA ALA A 151 4.38 -6.16 -38.38
C ALA A 151 5.84 -5.83 -38.13
N ASN A 152 6.15 -5.48 -36.89
CA ASN A 152 7.53 -5.31 -36.42
C ASN A 152 7.69 -6.00 -35.06
N TRP A 153 8.75 -6.81 -34.94
CA TRP A 153 9.08 -7.56 -33.73
C TRP A 153 10.55 -7.39 -33.40
N GLU A 154 10.83 -6.65 -32.32
CA GLU A 154 12.15 -6.63 -31.69
C GLU A 154 12.32 -7.93 -30.90
N ILE A 155 13.30 -8.74 -31.30
CA ILE A 155 13.60 -10.03 -30.68
C ILE A 155 14.38 -9.77 -29.39
N ASP A 156 13.93 -10.38 -28.30
CA ASP A 156 14.54 -10.20 -26.96
C ASP A 156 15.88 -10.93 -26.81
N PHE A 157 16.85 -10.52 -27.62
CA PHE A 157 18.18 -11.15 -27.63
C PHE A 157 18.92 -10.89 -26.31
N TRP A 158 18.88 -9.64 -25.80
CA TRP A 158 19.61 -9.19 -24.63
C TRP A 158 18.81 -9.28 -23.33
N GLY A 159 17.57 -9.76 -23.39
CA GLY A 159 16.68 -9.91 -22.24
C GLY A 159 16.03 -8.61 -21.80
N LYS A 160 15.91 -7.58 -22.64
CA LYS A 160 15.26 -6.31 -22.35
C LYS A 160 13.82 -6.50 -21.87
N PHE A 161 13.01 -7.22 -22.65
CA PHE A 161 11.61 -7.46 -22.34
C PHE A 161 11.43 -8.48 -21.20
N ARG A 162 12.29 -9.50 -21.11
CA ARG A 162 12.30 -10.41 -19.95
C ARG A 162 12.61 -9.67 -18.65
N ARG A 163 13.55 -8.73 -18.64
CA ARG A 163 13.82 -7.87 -17.47
C ARG A 163 12.66 -6.92 -17.16
N ALA A 164 11.98 -6.39 -18.17
CA ALA A 164 10.77 -5.60 -17.98
C ALA A 164 9.64 -6.42 -17.32
N ILE A 165 9.45 -7.68 -17.75
CA ILE A 165 8.50 -8.62 -17.13
C ILE A 165 8.91 -8.94 -15.69
N GLU A 166 10.19 -9.19 -15.41
CA GLU A 166 10.72 -9.42 -14.06
C GLU A 166 10.41 -8.23 -13.16
N SER A 167 10.68 -7.00 -13.63
CA SER A 167 10.36 -5.76 -12.93
C SER A 167 8.85 -5.60 -12.70
N GLY A 168 8.03 -5.85 -13.72
CA GLY A 168 6.58 -5.78 -13.62
C GLY A 168 6.00 -6.80 -12.63
N ASN A 169 6.54 -8.03 -12.63
CA ASN A 169 6.13 -9.07 -11.69
C ASN A 169 6.50 -8.71 -10.24
N ALA A 170 7.72 -8.24 -10.00
CA ALA A 170 8.13 -7.78 -8.68
C ALA A 170 7.27 -6.59 -8.19
N SER A 171 6.95 -5.65 -9.09
CA SER A 171 6.06 -4.51 -8.79
C SER A 171 4.63 -4.96 -8.47
N TRP A 172 4.09 -5.95 -9.17
CA TRP A 172 2.80 -6.54 -8.86
C TRP A 172 2.79 -7.22 -7.50
N LEU A 173 3.81 -8.03 -7.17
CA LEU A 173 3.95 -8.65 -5.85
C LEU A 173 4.13 -7.61 -4.73
N ALA A 174 4.85 -6.50 -5.00
CA ALA A 174 4.97 -5.38 -4.07
C ALA A 174 3.61 -4.72 -3.81
N SER A 175 2.75 -4.61 -4.83
CA SER A 175 1.40 -4.06 -4.66
C SER A 175 0.50 -4.93 -3.78
N ILE A 176 0.66 -6.25 -3.82
CA ILE A 176 -0.01 -7.19 -2.90
C ILE A 176 0.49 -6.98 -1.47
N ALA A 177 1.81 -6.88 -1.29
CA ALA A 177 2.38 -6.59 0.03
C ALA A 177 1.91 -5.23 0.58
N ASN A 178 1.73 -4.22 -0.27
CA ASN A 178 1.14 -2.94 0.12
C ASN A 178 -0.32 -3.05 0.55
N TYR A 179 -1.11 -3.90 -0.09
CA TYR A 179 -2.47 -4.22 0.36
C TYR A 179 -2.45 -4.87 1.74
N ASP A 180 -1.56 -5.85 1.96
CA ASP A 180 -1.39 -6.52 3.24
C ASP A 180 -1.00 -5.51 4.35
N ASN A 181 -0.09 -4.57 4.05
CA ASN A 181 0.29 -3.50 4.98
C ASN A 181 -0.87 -2.53 5.27
N ALA A 182 -1.68 -2.21 4.27
CA ALA A 182 -2.90 -1.41 4.48
C ALA A 182 -3.89 -2.13 5.42
N LEU A 183 -3.99 -3.45 5.32
CA LEU A 183 -4.84 -4.26 6.21
C LEU A 183 -4.30 -4.31 7.64
N VAL A 184 -2.99 -4.48 7.84
CA VAL A 184 -2.34 -4.38 9.17
C VAL A 184 -2.64 -3.02 9.79
N SER A 185 -2.45 -1.94 9.04
CA SER A 185 -2.71 -0.58 9.50
C SER A 185 -4.19 -0.34 9.80
N LEU A 186 -5.09 -0.87 8.97
CA LEU A 186 -6.54 -0.74 9.16
C LEU A 186 -7.00 -1.40 10.47
N THR A 187 -6.62 -2.65 10.70
CA THR A 187 -7.00 -3.39 11.91
C THR A 187 -6.49 -2.71 13.18
N ALA A 188 -5.25 -2.22 13.16
CA ALA A 188 -4.67 -1.48 14.28
C ALA A 188 -5.36 -0.13 14.52
N ASN A 189 -5.66 0.63 13.46
CA ASN A 189 -6.33 1.92 13.56
C ASN A 189 -7.77 1.78 14.09
N VAL A 190 -8.50 0.75 13.67
CA VAL A 190 -9.84 0.45 14.21
C VAL A 190 -9.77 0.13 15.70
N ALA A 191 -8.85 -0.75 16.10
CA ALA A 191 -8.66 -1.12 17.49
C ALA A 191 -8.26 0.09 18.36
N ASN A 192 -7.31 0.90 17.91
CA ASN A 192 -6.89 2.10 18.62
C ASN A 192 -8.01 3.13 18.73
N SER A 193 -8.77 3.37 17.66
CA SER A 193 -9.91 4.30 17.70
C SER A 193 -10.97 3.82 18.70
N TYR A 194 -11.26 2.53 18.72
CA TYR A 194 -12.19 1.93 19.69
C TYR A 194 -11.69 2.08 21.14
N ILE A 195 -10.44 1.75 21.41
CA ILE A 195 -9.82 1.91 22.74
C ILE A 195 -9.87 3.38 23.21
N LEU A 196 -9.56 4.33 22.32
CA LEU A 196 -9.66 5.76 22.62
C LEU A 196 -11.08 6.19 22.96
N ILE A 197 -12.09 5.73 22.21
CA ILE A 197 -13.50 5.99 22.50
C ILE A 197 -13.84 5.52 23.92
N ARG A 198 -13.53 4.26 24.24
CA ARG A 198 -13.81 3.70 25.58
C ARG A 198 -13.04 4.41 26.69
N THR A 199 -11.80 4.80 26.40
CA THR A 199 -10.99 5.59 27.35
C THR A 199 -11.61 6.95 27.61
N PHE A 200 -12.04 7.70 26.61
CA PHE A 200 -12.68 8.99 26.80
C PHE A 200 -14.05 8.87 27.47
N GLU A 201 -14.86 7.87 27.13
CA GLU A 201 -16.12 7.60 27.80
C GLU A 201 -15.90 7.34 29.31
N LYS A 202 -14.89 6.57 29.68
CA LYS A 202 -14.52 6.32 31.09
C LYS A 202 -14.08 7.59 31.80
N ARG A 203 -13.19 8.39 31.18
CA ARG A 203 -12.72 9.67 31.76
C ARG A 203 -13.86 10.67 31.95
N ILE A 204 -14.75 10.79 30.98
CA ILE A 204 -15.96 11.64 31.10
C ILE A 204 -16.85 11.15 32.25
N SER A 205 -17.06 9.84 32.38
CA SER A 205 -17.82 9.26 33.48
C SER A 205 -17.19 9.59 34.85
N ILE A 206 -15.87 9.45 34.97
CA ILE A 206 -15.13 9.83 36.19
C ILE A 206 -15.29 11.32 36.50
N ALA A 207 -15.12 12.20 35.51
CA ALA A 207 -15.29 13.64 35.69
C ALA A 207 -16.71 13.99 36.17
N ARG A 208 -17.74 13.42 35.55
CA ARG A 208 -19.14 13.63 35.92
C ARG A 208 -19.46 13.13 37.35
N GLN A 209 -18.92 11.97 37.75
CA GLN A 209 -19.06 11.47 39.13
C GLN A 209 -18.40 12.40 40.15
N ASN A 210 -17.22 12.95 39.81
CA ASN A 210 -16.54 13.91 40.67
C ASN A 210 -17.29 15.25 40.75
N VAL A 211 -17.88 15.74 39.65
CA VAL A 211 -18.77 16.92 39.65
C VAL A 211 -19.94 16.74 40.62
N GLU A 212 -20.58 15.58 40.61
CA GLU A 212 -21.72 15.34 41.53
C GLU A 212 -21.25 15.30 43.00
N SER A 213 -20.15 14.62 43.30
CA SER A 213 -19.56 14.64 44.65
C SER A 213 -19.16 16.04 45.10
N GLN A 214 -18.64 16.87 44.20
CA GLN A 214 -18.27 18.27 44.51
C GLN A 214 -19.51 19.17 44.71
N ARG A 215 -20.59 18.94 43.94
CA ARG A 215 -21.88 19.63 44.15
C ARG A 215 -22.48 19.32 45.54
N GLU A 216 -22.42 18.06 45.96
CA GLU A 216 -22.83 17.68 47.30
C GLU A 216 -21.99 18.38 48.40
N SER A 217 -20.66 18.43 48.19
CA SER A 217 -19.74 19.13 49.09
C SER A 217 -20.05 20.64 49.14
N LEU A 218 -20.30 21.28 48.00
CA LEU A 218 -20.70 22.69 47.93
C LEU A 218 -22.00 22.95 48.73
N LYS A 219 -23.04 22.10 48.61
CA LYS A 219 -24.27 22.22 49.38
C LYS A 219 -24.01 22.20 50.90
N ILE A 220 -23.08 21.33 51.34
CA ILE A 220 -22.70 21.24 52.77
C ILE A 220 -22.02 22.54 53.22
N VAL A 221 -21.08 23.06 52.42
CA VAL A 221 -20.36 24.30 52.74
C VAL A 221 -21.30 25.50 52.74
N GLU A 222 -22.19 25.63 51.76
CA GLU A 222 -23.20 26.71 51.70
C GLU A 222 -24.17 26.67 52.90
N ALA A 223 -24.60 25.48 53.33
CA ALA A 223 -25.39 25.34 54.52
C ALA A 223 -24.66 25.82 55.79
N ARG A 224 -23.39 25.42 55.96
CA ARG A 224 -22.54 25.85 57.08
C ARG A 224 -22.27 27.37 57.06
N PHE A 225 -22.06 27.95 55.88
CA PHE A 225 -21.92 29.39 55.74
C PHE A 225 -23.17 30.14 56.19
N ARG A 226 -24.35 29.68 55.80
CA ARG A 226 -25.64 30.27 56.27
C ARG A 226 -25.80 30.23 57.79
N TYR A 227 -25.24 29.22 58.48
CA TYR A 227 -25.22 29.14 59.93
C TYR A 227 -23.98 29.83 60.57
N GLY A 228 -23.18 30.53 59.78
CA GLY A 228 -22.02 31.28 60.26
C GLY A 228 -20.84 30.46 60.79
N THR A 229 -20.76 29.16 60.43
CA THR A 229 -19.70 28.25 60.91
C THR A 229 -18.51 28.11 60.00
N VAL A 230 -18.57 28.67 58.77
CA VAL A 230 -17.47 28.72 57.80
C VAL A 230 -17.46 30.07 57.07
N SER A 231 -16.37 30.40 56.40
CA SER A 231 -16.18 31.67 55.68
C SER A 231 -16.75 31.62 54.26
N GLN A 232 -17.00 32.79 53.66
CA GLN A 232 -17.34 32.90 52.25
C GLN A 232 -16.18 32.36 51.35
N LEU A 233 -14.94 32.45 51.82
CA LEU A 233 -13.77 31.90 51.11
C LEU A 233 -13.96 30.41 50.84
N ASP A 234 -14.46 29.63 51.80
CA ASP A 234 -14.69 28.18 51.66
C ASP A 234 -15.71 27.91 50.55
N VAL A 235 -16.78 28.73 50.48
CA VAL A 235 -17.79 28.62 49.43
C VAL A 235 -17.22 28.90 48.06
N GLU A 236 -16.45 29.96 47.91
CA GLU A 236 -15.84 30.33 46.60
C GLU A 236 -14.78 29.33 46.18
N GLN A 237 -14.01 28.76 47.11
CA GLN A 237 -13.06 27.67 46.82
C GLN A 237 -13.81 26.39 46.35
N ALA A 238 -14.93 26.03 47.00
CA ALA A 238 -15.77 24.91 46.58
C ALA A 238 -16.29 25.10 45.15
N LYS A 239 -16.82 26.29 44.84
CA LYS A 239 -17.27 26.65 43.50
C LYS A 239 -16.13 26.56 42.47
N THR A 240 -14.94 27.05 42.82
CA THR A 240 -13.76 27.01 41.92
C THR A 240 -13.42 25.58 41.55
N VAL A 241 -13.37 24.65 42.50
CA VAL A 241 -13.07 23.24 42.22
C VAL A 241 -14.16 22.59 41.37
N LEU A 242 -15.43 22.85 41.68
CA LEU A 242 -16.57 22.36 40.91
C LEU A 242 -16.52 22.82 39.45
N TYR A 243 -16.40 24.13 39.21
CA TYR A 243 -16.39 24.70 37.86
C TYR A 243 -15.15 24.30 37.06
N ASN A 244 -14.00 24.15 37.72
CA ASN A 244 -12.79 23.61 37.06
C ASN A 244 -13.00 22.16 36.60
N THR A 245 -13.67 21.33 37.38
CA THR A 245 -13.98 19.96 36.99
C THR A 245 -15.04 19.93 35.88
N GLU A 246 -16.07 20.76 35.95
CA GLU A 246 -17.06 20.91 34.87
C GLU A 246 -16.38 21.38 33.57
N ALA A 247 -15.44 22.32 33.64
CA ALA A 247 -14.70 22.82 32.49
C ALA A 247 -13.76 21.77 31.84
N SER A 248 -13.38 20.72 32.56
CA SER A 248 -12.58 19.61 32.01
C SER A 248 -13.39 18.66 31.11
N ILE A 249 -14.73 18.65 31.19
CA ILE A 249 -15.61 17.73 30.44
C ILE A 249 -15.66 18.06 28.93
N PRO A 250 -15.95 19.31 28.50
CA PRO A 250 -16.09 19.64 27.09
C PRO A 250 -14.87 19.28 26.21
N PRO A 251 -13.61 19.48 26.66
CA PRO A 251 -12.44 18.99 25.92
C PRO A 251 -12.43 17.46 25.72
N LEU A 252 -12.81 16.69 26.75
CA LEU A 252 -12.91 15.22 26.65
C LEU A 252 -14.03 14.80 25.69
N GLU A 253 -15.19 15.45 25.74
CA GLU A 253 -16.30 15.21 24.79
C GLU A 253 -15.89 15.53 23.34
N THR A 254 -15.08 16.58 23.15
CA THR A 254 -14.52 16.93 21.85
C THR A 254 -13.59 15.83 21.34
N GLN A 255 -12.70 15.28 22.18
CA GLN A 255 -11.82 14.19 21.80
C GLN A 255 -12.59 12.89 21.53
N LEU A 256 -13.62 12.59 22.34
CA LEU A 256 -14.52 11.47 22.10
C LEU A 256 -15.20 11.58 20.73
N ARG A 257 -15.70 12.77 20.38
CA ARG A 257 -16.33 13.00 19.09
C ARG A 257 -15.35 12.78 17.94
N LYS A 258 -14.14 13.33 18.03
CA LYS A 258 -13.09 13.13 17.04
C LYS A 258 -12.72 11.66 16.85
N ALA A 259 -12.64 10.89 17.95
CA ALA A 259 -12.37 9.47 17.88
C ALA A 259 -13.51 8.69 17.19
N LYS A 260 -14.78 9.06 17.46
CA LYS A 260 -15.95 8.47 16.77
C LYS A 260 -15.96 8.83 15.28
N ASP A 261 -15.66 10.06 14.93
CA ASP A 261 -15.57 10.49 13.52
C ASP A 261 -14.46 9.75 12.77
N ALA A 262 -13.29 9.55 13.40
CA ALA A 262 -12.20 8.75 12.83
C ALA A 262 -12.61 7.29 12.61
N LEU A 263 -13.28 6.68 13.60
CA LEU A 263 -13.79 5.30 13.46
C LEU A 263 -14.84 5.21 12.35
N SER A 264 -15.76 6.19 12.23
CA SER A 264 -16.75 6.21 11.14
C SER A 264 -16.08 6.13 9.76
N VAL A 265 -15.02 6.92 9.54
CA VAL A 265 -14.27 6.90 8.27
C VAL A 265 -13.60 5.54 8.02
N LEU A 266 -13.04 4.92 9.09
CA LEU A 266 -12.46 3.58 8.97
C LEU A 266 -13.49 2.51 8.61
N LEU A 267 -14.74 2.68 9.05
CA LEU A 267 -15.87 1.82 8.71
C LEU A 267 -16.53 2.15 7.36
N GLY A 268 -16.00 3.12 6.61
CA GLY A 268 -16.59 3.57 5.34
C GLY A 268 -17.90 4.36 5.51
N LEU A 269 -18.16 4.90 6.69
CA LEU A 269 -19.36 5.64 7.03
C LEU A 269 -19.11 7.15 7.07
N PRO A 270 -20.11 7.99 6.81
CA PRO A 270 -20.04 9.40 7.16
C PRO A 270 -19.95 9.56 8.68
N PRO A 271 -19.36 10.67 9.19
CA PRO A 271 -19.29 10.94 10.62
C PRO A 271 -20.65 10.80 11.29
N SER A 272 -20.74 9.97 12.32
CA SER A 272 -21.96 9.62 13.02
C SER A 272 -21.71 9.42 14.53
N HIS A 273 -22.77 9.22 15.30
CA HIS A 273 -22.64 8.92 16.73
C HIS A 273 -22.21 7.47 17.00
N LEU A 274 -22.26 6.57 16.01
CA LEU A 274 -21.95 5.15 16.12
C LEU A 274 -22.65 4.45 17.29
N ALA A 275 -23.92 4.82 17.55
CA ALA A 275 -24.65 4.29 18.71
C ALA A 275 -24.89 2.78 18.62
N ASP A 276 -25.27 2.32 17.43
CA ASP A 276 -25.54 0.90 17.16
C ASP A 276 -24.25 0.08 17.10
N GLU A 277 -23.21 0.63 16.45
CA GLU A 277 -21.92 -0.02 16.27
C GLU A 277 -21.13 -0.17 17.59
N LEU A 278 -21.37 0.73 18.55
CA LEU A 278 -20.70 0.73 19.85
C LEU A 278 -21.58 0.15 20.98
N ALA A 279 -22.76 -0.38 20.64
CA ALA A 279 -23.63 -1.00 21.62
C ALA A 279 -22.97 -2.25 22.24
N GLY A 280 -23.08 -2.40 23.57
CA GLY A 280 -22.49 -3.52 24.30
C GLY A 280 -21.56 -3.09 25.42
N SER A 281 -20.30 -3.55 25.46
CA SER A 281 -19.34 -3.16 26.50
C SER A 281 -19.04 -1.67 26.48
N SER A 282 -19.06 -1.02 27.65
CA SER A 282 -18.69 0.39 27.80
C SER A 282 -17.34 0.59 28.50
N ASP A 283 -16.68 -0.48 28.91
CA ASP A 283 -15.39 -0.43 29.57
C ASP A 283 -14.23 -0.49 28.59
N ILE A 284 -13.05 0.01 29.03
CA ILE A 284 -11.80 -0.09 28.28
C ILE A 284 -11.46 -1.58 28.13
N PRO A 285 -11.15 -2.07 26.89
CA PRO A 285 -10.78 -3.46 26.67
C PRO A 285 -9.62 -3.90 27.56
N VAL A 286 -9.80 -5.04 28.24
CA VAL A 286 -8.80 -5.54 29.18
C VAL A 286 -7.68 -6.25 28.42
N SER A 287 -6.45 -5.73 28.56
CA SER A 287 -5.27 -6.34 27.96
C SER A 287 -4.81 -7.57 28.76
N PRO A 288 -4.33 -8.64 28.12
CA PRO A 288 -3.71 -9.75 28.82
C PRO A 288 -2.45 -9.29 29.55
N PRO A 289 -2.07 -9.95 30.68
CA PRO A 289 -0.87 -9.58 31.44
C PRO A 289 0.44 -9.89 30.72
N GLN A 290 0.40 -10.75 29.73
CA GLN A 290 1.55 -11.21 28.95
C GLN A 290 1.34 -10.90 27.47
N VAL A 291 2.45 -10.63 26.77
CA VAL A 291 2.50 -10.41 25.33
C VAL A 291 3.41 -11.44 24.67
N ILE A 292 2.99 -11.94 23.51
CA ILE A 292 3.78 -12.89 22.71
C ILE A 292 4.36 -12.10 21.55
N ALA A 293 5.67 -11.81 21.63
CA ALA A 293 6.37 -10.94 20.68
C ALA A 293 7.21 -11.72 19.63
N GLY A 294 7.31 -13.06 19.74
CA GLY A 294 8.16 -13.85 18.84
C GLY A 294 9.64 -13.46 18.93
N ILE A 295 10.37 -13.64 17.84
CA ILE A 295 11.78 -13.24 17.75
C ILE A 295 11.98 -12.18 16.65
N PRO A 296 12.97 -11.26 16.76
CA PRO A 296 13.18 -10.18 15.78
C PRO A 296 13.36 -10.65 14.34
N ALA A 297 14.00 -11.81 14.13
CA ALA A 297 14.21 -12.37 12.80
C ALA A 297 12.90 -12.69 12.04
N ASP A 298 11.80 -12.96 12.74
CA ASP A 298 10.50 -13.25 12.13
C ASP A 298 9.89 -12.02 11.44
N LEU A 299 10.25 -10.80 11.85
CA LEU A 299 9.80 -9.56 11.21
C LEU A 299 10.10 -9.55 9.71
N LEU A 300 11.30 -10.00 9.32
CA LEU A 300 11.73 -10.03 7.93
C LEU A 300 10.81 -10.87 7.03
N ARG A 301 10.15 -11.86 7.61
CA ARG A 301 9.25 -12.78 6.89
C ARG A 301 7.80 -12.34 6.93
N ARG A 302 7.40 -11.66 7.99
CA ARG A 302 5.99 -11.40 8.31
C ARG A 302 5.52 -10.02 7.91
N ARG A 303 6.34 -8.99 8.10
CA ARG A 303 5.93 -7.60 7.86
C ARG A 303 5.76 -7.32 6.36
N PRO A 304 4.54 -6.95 5.95
CA PRO A 304 4.27 -6.68 4.53
C PRO A 304 5.02 -5.45 3.99
N ASP A 305 5.29 -4.43 4.82
CA ASP A 305 6.05 -3.24 4.42
C ASP A 305 7.52 -3.56 4.09
N ILE A 306 8.16 -4.41 4.89
CA ILE A 306 9.52 -4.91 4.63
C ILE A 306 9.54 -5.70 3.31
N ARG A 307 8.54 -6.56 3.11
CA ARG A 307 8.39 -7.34 1.89
C ARG A 307 8.15 -6.45 0.67
N SER A 308 7.32 -5.42 0.80
CA SER A 308 7.10 -4.44 -0.27
C SER A 308 8.38 -3.72 -0.65
N ALA A 309 9.17 -3.24 0.33
CA ALA A 309 10.43 -2.57 0.09
C ALA A 309 11.46 -3.48 -0.61
N GLU A 310 11.55 -4.76 -0.21
CA GLU A 310 12.39 -5.76 -0.87
C GLU A 310 11.98 -5.96 -2.34
N LEU A 311 10.68 -6.13 -2.60
CA LEU A 311 10.17 -6.36 -3.95
C LEU A 311 10.31 -5.14 -4.85
N GLN A 312 10.21 -3.93 -4.31
CA GLN A 312 10.48 -2.69 -5.05
C GLN A 312 11.96 -2.60 -5.44
N ALA A 313 12.88 -2.98 -4.55
CA ALA A 313 14.30 -3.07 -4.88
C ALA A 313 14.56 -4.12 -5.96
N ALA A 314 13.90 -5.28 -5.90
CA ALA A 314 13.99 -6.32 -6.92
C ALA A 314 13.49 -5.82 -8.29
N ALA A 315 12.35 -5.11 -8.32
CA ALA A 315 11.81 -4.51 -9.53
C ALA A 315 12.79 -3.51 -10.16
N GLN A 316 13.40 -2.66 -9.34
CA GLN A 316 14.38 -1.67 -9.81
C GLN A 316 15.69 -2.30 -10.27
N CYS A 317 16.14 -3.39 -9.63
CA CYS A 317 17.29 -4.16 -10.09
C CYS A 317 17.10 -4.65 -11.53
N ALA A 318 15.90 -5.17 -11.85
CA ALA A 318 15.57 -5.58 -13.21
C ALA A 318 15.56 -4.40 -14.21
N GLN A 319 15.16 -3.19 -13.78
CA GLN A 319 15.22 -1.99 -14.63
C GLN A 319 16.64 -1.58 -15.04
N ILE A 320 17.65 -1.90 -14.23
CA ILE A 320 19.06 -1.73 -14.64
C ILE A 320 19.33 -2.59 -15.88
N GLY A 321 18.80 -3.82 -15.90
CA GLY A 321 18.94 -4.73 -17.05
C GLY A 321 18.25 -4.20 -18.30
N VAL A 322 17.03 -3.63 -18.16
CA VAL A 322 16.29 -2.97 -19.26
C VAL A 322 17.14 -1.83 -19.86
N ALA A 323 17.61 -0.91 -19.02
CA ALA A 323 18.43 0.22 -19.45
C ALA A 323 19.76 -0.21 -20.06
N LYS A 324 20.40 -1.26 -19.50
CA LYS A 324 21.66 -1.80 -20.01
C LYS A 324 21.52 -2.46 -21.37
N ALA A 325 20.36 -3.05 -21.66
CA ALA A 325 20.10 -3.67 -22.97
C ALA A 325 20.14 -2.64 -24.11
N GLU A 326 19.84 -1.37 -23.85
CA GLU A 326 19.88 -0.29 -24.84
C GLU A 326 21.30 0.08 -25.32
N LEU A 327 22.35 -0.39 -24.62
CA LEU A 327 23.76 -0.25 -25.07
C LEU A 327 24.10 -1.18 -26.22
N TYR A 328 23.31 -2.20 -26.46
CA TYR A 328 23.55 -3.24 -27.45
C TYR A 328 22.65 -3.06 -28.69
N PRO A 329 23.05 -3.67 -29.85
CA PRO A 329 22.23 -3.59 -31.05
C PRO A 329 20.87 -4.31 -30.87
N ALA A 330 19.79 -3.65 -31.25
CA ALA A 330 18.47 -4.25 -31.33
C ALA A 330 18.31 -5.03 -32.65
N PHE A 331 17.83 -6.26 -32.55
CA PHE A 331 17.52 -7.11 -33.69
C PHE A 331 15.99 -7.18 -33.84
N SER A 332 15.49 -6.77 -35.01
CA SER A 332 14.06 -6.79 -35.28
C SER A 332 13.76 -7.61 -36.54
N LEU A 333 12.59 -8.22 -36.56
CA LEU A 333 11.99 -8.84 -37.73
C LEU A 333 10.85 -7.96 -38.22
N THR A 334 10.99 -7.41 -39.42
CA THR A 334 9.95 -6.57 -40.01
C THR A 334 9.28 -7.30 -41.16
N GLY A 335 7.98 -7.11 -41.32
CA GLY A 335 7.22 -7.65 -42.45
C GLY A 335 6.09 -6.71 -42.83
N SER A 336 5.86 -6.55 -44.12
CA SER A 336 4.68 -5.88 -44.64
C SER A 336 4.11 -6.62 -45.85
N PHE A 337 2.81 -6.66 -45.92
CA PHE A 337 2.03 -7.15 -47.04
C PHE A 337 0.97 -6.13 -47.38
N GLY A 338 0.92 -5.71 -48.62
CA GLY A 338 -0.09 -4.71 -49.02
C GLY A 338 -0.37 -4.71 -50.51
N VAL A 339 -1.24 -3.84 -50.89
CA VAL A 339 -1.57 -3.54 -52.28
C VAL A 339 -1.38 -2.03 -52.52
N LEU A 340 -0.70 -1.71 -53.60
CA LEU A 340 -0.39 -0.35 -54.01
C LEU A 340 -0.84 -0.15 -55.44
N SER A 341 -1.58 0.93 -55.72
CA SER A 341 -1.91 1.34 -57.08
C SER A 341 -1.68 2.83 -57.25
N THR A 342 -1.25 3.20 -58.45
CA THR A 342 -1.08 4.60 -58.88
C THR A 342 -1.74 4.82 -60.19
N ASP A 343 -2.18 6.04 -60.50
CA ASP A 343 -2.81 6.41 -61.80
C ASP A 343 -1.77 6.93 -62.81
N ILE A 344 -0.54 6.41 -62.74
CA ILE A 344 0.52 6.76 -63.67
C ILE A 344 0.39 5.91 -64.95
N GLY A 345 0.28 6.57 -66.11
CA GLY A 345 0.26 5.92 -67.40
C GLY A 345 -1.05 5.17 -67.69
N LYS A 346 -0.99 3.86 -67.92
CA LYS A 346 -2.17 3.01 -68.21
C LYS A 346 -2.76 2.33 -67.00
N VAL A 347 -2.21 2.55 -65.79
CA VAL A 347 -2.67 1.94 -64.53
C VAL A 347 -3.77 2.77 -63.93
N SER A 348 -4.82 2.11 -63.46
CA SER A 348 -5.94 2.76 -62.78
C SER A 348 -5.95 2.42 -61.30
N LEU A 349 -6.50 3.29 -60.47
CA LEU A 349 -6.73 3.02 -59.04
C LEU A 349 -7.60 1.77 -58.81
N SER A 350 -8.48 1.44 -59.75
CA SER A 350 -9.29 0.20 -59.75
C SER A 350 -8.46 -1.08 -59.83
N ASP A 351 -7.21 -0.99 -60.31
CA ASP A 351 -6.30 -2.11 -60.45
C ASP A 351 -5.62 -2.51 -59.13
N MET A 352 -5.94 -1.80 -58.04
CA MET A 352 -5.35 -2.00 -56.73
C MET A 352 -5.42 -3.45 -56.23
N PHE A 353 -6.50 -4.16 -56.54
CA PHE A 353 -6.70 -5.54 -56.10
C PHE A 353 -6.18 -6.60 -57.11
N LYS A 354 -5.57 -6.19 -58.23
CA LYS A 354 -4.94 -7.11 -59.15
C LYS A 354 -3.67 -7.73 -58.55
N TRP A 355 -3.31 -8.92 -59.00
CA TRP A 355 -2.11 -9.63 -58.50
C TRP A 355 -0.82 -8.81 -58.58
N GLY A 356 -0.66 -8.02 -59.64
CA GLY A 356 0.50 -7.18 -59.87
C GLY A 356 0.63 -5.94 -58.94
N SER A 357 -0.41 -5.61 -58.19
CA SER A 357 -0.43 -4.47 -57.26
C SER A 357 0.05 -4.85 -55.88
N ARG A 358 0.40 -6.12 -55.61
CA ARG A 358 0.86 -6.61 -54.32
C ARG A 358 2.29 -6.17 -54.06
N ASN A 359 2.52 -5.65 -52.87
CA ASN A 359 3.84 -5.32 -52.33
C ASN A 359 4.10 -6.16 -51.09
N ILE A 360 5.18 -6.93 -51.12
CA ILE A 360 5.60 -7.80 -50.01
C ILE A 360 7.03 -7.43 -49.66
N GLN A 361 7.25 -7.13 -48.41
CA GLN A 361 8.56 -6.85 -47.87
C GLN A 361 8.69 -7.60 -46.54
N ALA A 362 9.75 -8.37 -46.36
CA ALA A 362 10.06 -9.04 -45.11
C ALA A 362 11.57 -9.21 -44.97
N GLY A 363 12.08 -9.02 -43.78
CA GLY A 363 13.48 -9.20 -43.50
C GLY A 363 13.88 -8.86 -42.06
N PRO A 364 15.06 -9.32 -41.63
CA PRO A 364 15.68 -8.88 -40.39
C PRO A 364 16.19 -7.45 -40.54
N SER A 365 16.15 -6.69 -39.46
CA SER A 365 16.76 -5.37 -39.33
C SER A 365 17.58 -5.29 -38.05
N LEU A 366 18.66 -4.50 -38.10
CA LEU A 366 19.52 -4.22 -36.97
C LEU A 366 19.57 -2.72 -36.76
N GLN A 367 19.34 -2.30 -35.51
CA GLN A 367 19.49 -0.91 -35.11
C GLN A 367 20.42 -0.81 -33.92
N TRP A 368 21.44 0.03 -34.00
CA TRP A 368 22.38 0.25 -32.90
C TRP A 368 22.71 1.74 -32.76
N ASN A 369 22.40 2.26 -31.57
CA ASN A 369 22.68 3.66 -31.23
C ASN A 369 24.15 3.81 -30.81
N ILE A 370 25.06 3.95 -31.77
CA ILE A 370 26.51 3.95 -31.53
C ILE A 370 26.95 5.28 -30.89
N LEU A 371 26.44 6.41 -31.40
CA LEU A 371 26.79 7.75 -30.91
C LEU A 371 25.63 8.34 -30.11
N ASN A 372 25.61 8.06 -28.80
CA ASN A 372 24.57 8.56 -27.89
C ASN A 372 25.09 9.56 -26.85
N TYR A 373 26.38 10.00 -27.00
CA TYR A 373 27.03 11.00 -26.14
C TYR A 373 26.85 10.76 -24.64
N GLY A 374 26.78 9.51 -24.21
CA GLY A 374 26.62 9.08 -22.82
C GLY A 374 25.19 9.06 -22.30
N GLN A 375 24.18 9.35 -23.11
CA GLN A 375 22.77 9.36 -22.70
C GLN A 375 22.34 8.01 -22.13
N ILE A 376 22.58 6.90 -22.85
CA ILE A 376 22.19 5.55 -22.41
C ILE A 376 23.00 5.15 -21.18
N THR A 377 24.32 5.41 -21.19
CA THR A 377 25.18 5.10 -20.04
C THR A 377 24.74 5.84 -18.77
N ASN A 378 24.35 7.12 -18.89
CA ASN A 378 23.84 7.86 -17.75
C ASN A 378 22.45 7.38 -17.32
N ASN A 379 21.59 6.91 -18.26
CA ASN A 379 20.34 6.27 -17.89
C ASN A 379 20.58 5.00 -17.05
N VAL A 380 21.54 4.14 -17.42
CA VAL A 380 21.94 2.99 -16.60
C VAL A 380 22.37 3.43 -15.20
N ARG A 381 23.19 4.49 -15.09
CA ARG A 381 23.61 5.04 -13.80
C ARG A 381 22.44 5.57 -12.95
N VAL A 382 21.45 6.19 -13.60
CA VAL A 382 20.21 6.62 -12.90
C VAL A 382 19.46 5.42 -12.32
N GLN A 383 19.29 4.34 -13.11
CA GLN A 383 18.61 3.14 -12.61
C GLN A 383 19.39 2.45 -11.48
N ASP A 384 20.72 2.43 -11.56
CA ASP A 384 21.60 1.89 -10.52
C ASP A 384 21.52 2.72 -9.23
N ALA A 385 21.56 4.05 -9.32
CA ALA A 385 21.41 4.93 -8.16
C ALA A 385 20.03 4.76 -7.48
N ARG A 386 18.96 4.62 -8.26
CA ARG A 386 17.62 4.31 -7.73
C ARG A 386 17.57 2.95 -7.05
N PHE A 387 18.26 1.96 -7.59
CA PHE A 387 18.37 0.65 -6.96
C PHE A 387 19.08 0.76 -5.60
N GLN A 388 20.20 1.50 -5.54
CA GLN A 388 20.91 1.74 -4.28
C GLN A 388 20.04 2.49 -3.25
N GLU A 389 19.26 3.49 -3.68
CA GLU A 389 18.27 4.19 -2.83
C GLU A 389 17.27 3.20 -2.21
N LEU A 390 16.71 2.28 -3.01
CA LEU A 390 15.75 1.30 -2.53
C LEU A 390 16.35 0.23 -1.62
N LEU A 391 17.63 -0.12 -1.82
CA LEU A 391 18.36 -0.99 -0.89
C LEU A 391 18.52 -0.34 0.48
N ILE A 392 18.88 0.95 0.52
CA ILE A 392 18.99 1.72 1.76
C ILE A 392 17.62 1.88 2.41
N THR A 393 16.58 2.14 1.61
CA THR A 393 15.19 2.21 2.08
C THR A 393 14.75 0.91 2.72
N TYR A 394 15.04 -0.24 2.12
CA TYR A 394 14.77 -1.56 2.70
C TYR A 394 15.47 -1.72 4.06
N GLN A 395 16.76 -1.39 4.15
CA GLN A 395 17.52 -1.46 5.41
C GLN A 395 16.91 -0.56 6.49
N ASN A 396 16.55 0.66 6.13
CA ASN A 396 15.91 1.61 7.04
C ASN A 396 14.54 1.10 7.52
N THR A 397 13.73 0.53 6.63
CA THR A 397 12.43 -0.05 6.98
C THR A 397 12.58 -1.18 8.01
N VAL A 398 13.61 -2.02 7.87
CA VAL A 398 13.88 -3.09 8.85
C VAL A 398 14.28 -2.52 10.20
N LEU A 399 15.11 -1.48 10.24
CA LEU A 399 15.50 -0.82 11.50
C LEU A 399 14.32 -0.14 12.18
N ALA A 400 13.51 0.60 11.42
CA ALA A 400 12.30 1.23 11.92
C ALA A 400 11.30 0.19 12.47
N ALA A 401 11.15 -0.94 11.80
CA ALA A 401 10.29 -2.03 12.26
C ALA A 401 10.74 -2.61 13.62
N GLN A 402 12.05 -2.77 13.82
CA GLN A 402 12.57 -3.22 15.11
C GLN A 402 12.31 -2.17 16.20
N GLN A 403 12.58 -0.89 15.90
CA GLN A 403 12.29 0.21 16.82
C GLN A 403 10.81 0.25 17.22
N GLU A 404 9.88 0.14 16.26
CA GLU A 404 8.44 0.15 16.54
C GLU A 404 8.03 -0.95 17.52
N VAL A 405 8.59 -2.16 17.41
CA VAL A 405 8.31 -3.24 18.35
C VAL A 405 8.83 -2.92 19.73
N GLU A 406 10.10 -2.48 19.84
CA GLU A 406 10.73 -2.15 21.13
C GLU A 406 10.01 -1.01 21.84
N ASP A 407 9.68 0.08 21.13
CA ASP A 407 8.98 1.24 21.68
C ASP A 407 7.58 0.86 22.21
N ASN A 408 6.81 0.06 21.48
CA ASN A 408 5.51 -0.39 21.93
C ASN A 408 5.59 -1.43 23.05
N LEU A 409 6.60 -2.31 23.02
CA LEU A 409 6.81 -3.33 24.03
C LEU A 409 7.16 -2.69 25.39
N ILE A 410 8.15 -1.80 25.42
CA ILE A 410 8.51 -1.09 26.66
C ILE A 410 7.35 -0.22 27.14
N GLY A 411 6.62 0.45 26.21
CA GLY A 411 5.41 1.21 26.52
C GLY A 411 4.34 0.37 27.21
N PHE A 412 4.07 -0.83 26.71
CA PHE A 412 3.14 -1.79 27.30
C PHE A 412 3.54 -2.20 28.72
N LEU A 413 4.80 -2.60 28.90
CA LEU A 413 5.32 -3.08 30.18
C LEU A 413 5.30 -1.98 31.26
N LYS A 414 5.76 -0.77 30.90
CA LYS A 414 5.81 0.35 31.85
C LYS A 414 4.46 0.93 32.16
N ALA A 415 3.53 0.93 31.20
CA ALA A 415 2.15 1.33 31.47
C ALA A 415 1.44 0.36 32.46
N GLN A 416 1.73 -0.95 32.41
CA GLN A 416 1.22 -1.90 33.41
C GLN A 416 1.76 -1.62 34.82
N GLU A 417 3.06 -1.34 34.96
CA GLU A 417 3.65 -0.97 36.25
C GLU A 417 3.01 0.32 36.81
N GLN A 418 2.85 1.33 35.94
CA GLN A 418 2.20 2.59 36.27
C GLN A 418 0.74 2.37 36.72
N ALA A 419 -0.04 1.57 35.99
CA ALA A 419 -1.41 1.27 36.32
C ALA A 419 -1.55 0.59 37.68
N GLY A 420 -0.64 -0.32 38.05
CA GLY A 420 -0.60 -0.97 39.35
C GLY A 420 -0.45 0.04 40.50
N SER A 421 0.48 0.98 40.36
CA SER A 421 0.70 2.05 41.34
C SER A 421 -0.47 3.04 41.41
N LEU A 422 -1.04 3.43 40.26
CA LEU A 422 -2.19 4.32 40.19
C LEU A 422 -3.46 3.69 40.78
N ALA A 423 -3.67 2.39 40.64
CA ALA A 423 -4.81 1.69 41.23
C ALA A 423 -4.76 1.71 42.77
N GLN A 424 -3.56 1.49 43.34
CA GLN A 424 -3.37 1.62 44.80
C GLN A 424 -3.58 3.06 45.27
N SER A 425 -3.02 4.03 44.50
CA SER A 425 -3.19 5.45 44.79
C SER A 425 -4.66 5.89 44.71
N ALA A 426 -5.43 5.44 43.72
CA ALA A 426 -6.86 5.74 43.58
C ALA A 426 -7.67 5.18 44.76
N THR A 427 -7.32 3.98 45.24
CA THR A 427 -7.95 3.39 46.43
C THR A 427 -7.62 4.21 47.68
N ALA A 428 -6.39 4.64 47.86
CA ALA A 428 -5.98 5.48 49.00
C ALA A 428 -6.64 6.88 48.94
N ALA A 429 -6.66 7.51 47.77
CA ALA A 429 -7.28 8.82 47.57
C ALA A 429 -8.79 8.79 47.83
N ARG A 430 -9.48 7.71 47.44
CA ARG A 430 -10.90 7.52 47.74
C ARG A 430 -11.13 7.48 49.25
N ARG A 431 -10.36 6.65 49.97
CA ARG A 431 -10.45 6.56 51.45
C ARG A 431 -10.11 7.88 52.12
N ALA A 432 -9.09 8.60 51.62
CA ALA A 432 -8.70 9.91 52.15
C ALA A 432 -9.86 10.93 52.00
N LEU A 433 -10.51 10.96 50.85
CA LEU A 433 -11.67 11.83 50.63
C LEU A 433 -12.84 11.49 51.58
N ASP A 434 -13.18 10.20 51.71
CA ASP A 434 -14.26 9.76 52.60
C ASP A 434 -13.99 10.17 54.03
N LEU A 435 -12.76 9.99 54.53
CA LEU A 435 -12.32 10.42 55.87
C LEU A 435 -12.32 11.95 56.02
N ALA A 436 -11.83 12.69 55.02
CA ALA A 436 -11.79 14.15 55.03
C ALA A 436 -13.23 14.73 55.10
N ILE A 437 -14.19 14.18 54.36
CA ILE A 437 -15.59 14.58 54.40
C ILE A 437 -16.20 14.29 55.79
N GLN A 438 -15.90 13.11 56.35
CA GLN A 438 -16.39 12.76 57.69
C GLN A 438 -15.83 13.69 58.80
N GLN A 439 -14.51 13.94 58.78
CA GLN A 439 -13.86 14.84 59.76
C GLN A 439 -14.30 16.29 59.57
N TYR A 440 -14.48 16.75 58.33
CA TYR A 440 -15.04 18.06 58.04
C TYR A 440 -16.46 18.21 58.61
N ARG A 441 -17.33 17.20 58.42
CA ARG A 441 -18.69 17.21 59.03
C ARG A 441 -18.68 17.30 60.53
N GLN A 442 -17.66 16.74 61.19
CA GLN A 442 -17.45 16.80 62.63
C GLN A 442 -16.78 18.10 63.10
N GLY A 443 -16.31 18.94 62.16
CA GLY A 443 -15.58 20.17 62.47
C GLY A 443 -14.13 19.94 62.91
N ALA A 444 -13.55 18.76 62.66
CA ALA A 444 -12.20 18.38 63.06
C ALA A 444 -11.12 18.85 62.06
N VAL A 445 -11.50 19.16 60.81
CA VAL A 445 -10.60 19.65 59.75
C VAL A 445 -11.24 20.78 58.97
N ASP A 446 -10.40 21.60 58.32
CA ASP A 446 -10.84 22.68 57.44
C ASP A 446 -11.29 22.15 56.07
N PHE A 447 -12.14 22.91 55.37
CA PHE A 447 -12.67 22.54 54.07
C PHE A 447 -11.58 22.35 53.01
N THR A 448 -10.46 23.07 53.13
CA THR A 448 -9.27 22.91 52.26
C THR A 448 -8.79 21.47 52.21
N THR A 449 -8.85 20.72 53.32
CA THR A 449 -8.50 19.29 53.33
C THR A 449 -9.41 18.45 52.42
N VAL A 450 -10.70 18.75 52.39
CA VAL A 450 -11.65 18.09 51.50
C VAL A 450 -11.37 18.43 50.03
N LEU A 451 -11.10 19.71 49.74
CA LEU A 451 -10.76 20.17 48.40
C LEU A 451 -9.52 19.46 47.81
N VAL A 452 -8.43 19.39 48.61
CA VAL A 452 -7.18 18.72 48.22
C VAL A 452 -7.44 17.23 47.96
N ALA A 453 -8.24 16.57 48.83
CA ALA A 453 -8.59 15.16 48.65
C ALA A 453 -9.45 14.94 47.38
N GLN A 454 -10.39 15.82 47.06
CA GLN A 454 -11.21 15.77 45.85
C GLN A 454 -10.36 15.94 44.57
N GLN A 455 -9.47 16.94 44.56
CA GLN A 455 -8.56 17.18 43.42
C GLN A 455 -7.61 16.00 43.20
N SER A 456 -7.05 15.45 44.29
CA SER A 456 -6.19 14.28 44.25
C SER A 456 -6.89 13.05 43.67
N LEU A 457 -8.13 12.77 44.16
CA LEU A 457 -8.91 11.63 43.66
C LEU A 457 -9.25 11.77 42.19
N LEU A 458 -9.70 12.92 41.72
CA LEU A 458 -9.99 13.17 40.31
C LEU A 458 -8.76 12.95 39.46
N SER A 459 -7.61 13.54 39.83
CA SER A 459 -6.37 13.44 39.10
C SER A 459 -5.89 11.99 38.99
N VAL A 460 -5.92 11.23 40.09
CA VAL A 460 -5.46 9.85 40.09
C VAL A 460 -6.37 8.93 39.30
N GLN A 461 -7.71 9.12 39.41
CA GLN A 461 -8.69 8.35 38.65
C GLN A 461 -8.60 8.61 37.14
N ASP A 462 -8.43 9.87 36.74
CA ASP A 462 -8.27 10.26 35.34
C ASP A 462 -6.98 9.68 34.75
N ASN A 463 -5.85 9.79 35.48
CA ASN A 463 -4.59 9.21 35.08
C ASN A 463 -4.65 7.68 34.98
N LEU A 464 -5.35 7.00 35.91
CA LEU A 464 -5.53 5.55 35.84
C LEU A 464 -6.30 5.15 34.59
N ALA A 465 -7.42 5.83 34.30
CA ALA A 465 -8.21 5.54 33.09
C ALA A 465 -7.40 5.77 31.80
N ALA A 466 -6.66 6.86 31.73
CA ALA A 466 -5.76 7.12 30.60
C ALA A 466 -4.67 6.05 30.46
N THR A 467 -4.05 5.62 31.58
CA THR A 467 -3.01 4.59 31.59
C THR A 467 -3.55 3.22 31.16
N LEU A 468 -4.77 2.84 31.58
CA LEU A 468 -5.41 1.62 31.10
C LEU A 468 -5.66 1.63 29.59
N GLY A 469 -6.07 2.77 29.04
CA GLY A 469 -6.16 2.96 27.60
C GLY A 469 -4.81 2.83 26.90
N ASN A 470 -3.75 3.40 27.50
CA ASN A 470 -2.37 3.31 26.96
C ASN A 470 -1.85 1.87 26.95
N ILE A 471 -2.15 1.05 27.96
CA ILE A 471 -1.79 -0.38 27.98
C ILE A 471 -2.39 -1.06 26.74
N ALA A 472 -3.69 -0.88 26.49
CA ALA A 472 -4.36 -1.48 25.37
C ALA A 472 -3.85 -0.97 24.03
N SER A 473 -3.60 0.34 23.88
CA SER A 473 -3.05 0.94 22.67
C SER A 473 -1.63 0.50 22.37
N ASN A 474 -0.75 0.39 23.39
CA ASN A 474 0.61 -0.13 23.21
C ASN A 474 0.59 -1.61 22.79
N LEU A 475 -0.33 -2.41 23.33
CA LEU A 475 -0.49 -3.80 22.91
C LEU A 475 -0.92 -3.91 21.45
N VAL A 476 -1.86 -3.07 21.01
CA VAL A 476 -2.21 -2.93 19.58
C VAL A 476 -0.99 -2.56 18.75
N GLY A 477 -0.20 -1.58 19.23
CA GLY A 477 1.05 -1.17 18.59
C GLY A 477 2.06 -2.31 18.45
N VAL A 478 2.22 -3.16 19.47
CA VAL A 478 3.08 -4.35 19.40
C VAL A 478 2.60 -5.29 18.28
N TYR A 479 1.31 -5.64 18.23
CA TYR A 479 0.80 -6.55 17.19
C TYR A 479 0.85 -5.95 15.80
N GLN A 480 0.62 -4.66 15.65
CA GLN A 480 0.81 -3.92 14.39
C GLN A 480 2.27 -3.97 13.95
N ALA A 481 3.20 -3.67 14.86
CA ALA A 481 4.63 -3.68 14.59
C ALA A 481 5.17 -5.09 14.26
N LEU A 482 4.55 -6.13 14.80
CA LEU A 482 4.82 -7.53 14.43
C LEU A 482 4.18 -7.94 13.08
N GLY A 483 3.44 -7.04 12.41
CA GLY A 483 2.79 -7.30 11.14
C GLY A 483 1.59 -8.24 11.24
N GLY A 484 0.84 -8.21 12.36
CA GLY A 484 -0.33 -9.06 12.57
C GLY A 484 -1.57 -8.60 11.79
N GLY A 485 -2.43 -9.54 11.41
CA GLY A 485 -3.77 -9.28 10.88
C GLY A 485 -3.93 -9.39 9.37
N TRP A 486 -2.87 -9.32 8.56
CA TRP A 486 -2.99 -9.40 7.10
C TRP A 486 -3.42 -10.80 6.62
N GLU A 487 -3.13 -11.85 7.36
CA GLU A 487 -3.48 -13.24 7.03
C GLU A 487 -5.02 -13.47 7.00
N THR A 488 -5.81 -12.53 7.52
CA THR A 488 -7.29 -12.58 7.46
C THR A 488 -7.83 -12.57 6.04
N ARG A 489 -7.06 -12.06 5.07
CA ARG A 489 -7.43 -12.06 3.66
C ARG A 489 -7.21 -13.39 2.94
N GLU A 490 -6.48 -14.34 3.54
CA GLU A 490 -6.20 -15.63 2.89
C GLU A 490 -7.48 -16.34 2.46
N GLY A 491 -7.50 -16.73 1.20
CA GLY A 491 -8.67 -17.35 0.58
C GLY A 491 -9.80 -16.38 0.19
N LYS A 492 -9.62 -15.07 0.41
CA LYS A 492 -10.59 -14.02 0.03
C LYS A 492 -10.07 -13.22 -1.16
N ASP A 493 -11.00 -12.64 -1.92
CA ASP A 493 -10.66 -11.72 -3.00
C ASP A 493 -10.22 -10.36 -2.45
N LEU A 494 -9.24 -9.71 -3.13
CA LEU A 494 -8.74 -8.39 -2.74
C LEU A 494 -9.66 -7.24 -3.17
N VAL A 495 -10.51 -7.48 -4.18
CA VAL A 495 -11.43 -6.49 -4.71
C VAL A 495 -12.85 -7.02 -4.57
N PRO A 496 -13.75 -6.27 -3.93
CA PRO A 496 -15.15 -6.63 -3.79
C PRO A 496 -15.84 -6.85 -5.14
N GLN A 497 -16.83 -7.72 -5.15
CA GLN A 497 -17.51 -8.13 -6.39
C GLN A 497 -18.26 -6.97 -7.05
N ASP A 498 -18.90 -6.09 -6.28
CA ASP A 498 -19.57 -4.88 -6.75
C ASP A 498 -18.63 -3.97 -7.56
N VAL A 499 -17.42 -3.74 -7.07
CA VAL A 499 -16.39 -2.94 -7.76
C VAL A 499 -15.97 -3.61 -9.07
N LYS A 500 -15.76 -4.94 -9.06
CA LYS A 500 -15.41 -5.69 -10.27
C LYS A 500 -16.51 -5.61 -11.33
N GLU A 501 -17.77 -5.71 -10.93
CA GLU A 501 -18.92 -5.59 -11.84
C GLU A 501 -19.00 -4.21 -12.50
N GLU A 502 -18.75 -3.15 -11.71
CA GLU A 502 -18.68 -1.79 -12.26
C GLU A 502 -17.51 -1.62 -13.25
N MET A 503 -16.35 -2.21 -12.94
CA MET A 503 -15.18 -2.18 -13.83
C MET A 503 -15.46 -2.94 -15.14
N ALA A 504 -16.10 -4.10 -15.05
CA ALA A 504 -16.47 -4.92 -16.21
C ALA A 504 -17.46 -4.22 -17.15
N LYS A 505 -18.37 -3.38 -16.61
CA LYS A 505 -19.32 -2.58 -17.44
C LYS A 505 -18.61 -1.51 -18.27
N ARG A 506 -17.45 -1.01 -17.83
CA ARG A 506 -16.72 0.09 -18.50
C ARG A 506 -15.70 -0.41 -19.52
N THR A 507 -15.09 -1.57 -19.28
CA THR A 507 -13.98 -2.08 -20.10
C THR A 507 -13.96 -3.60 -20.06
N ASN A 508 -13.55 -4.23 -21.14
CA ASN A 508 -13.32 -5.67 -21.18
C ASN A 508 -12.04 -6.01 -20.42
N TRP A 509 -12.17 -6.58 -19.24
CA TRP A 509 -11.08 -7.02 -18.38
C TRP A 509 -10.64 -8.47 -18.64
N GLY A 510 -11.32 -9.21 -19.52
CA GLY A 510 -11.05 -10.61 -19.77
C GLY A 510 -11.01 -11.44 -18.47
N LYS A 511 -9.95 -12.22 -18.29
CA LYS A 511 -9.75 -13.06 -17.10
C LYS A 511 -9.10 -12.33 -15.91
N LEU A 512 -8.71 -11.06 -16.05
CA LEU A 512 -8.00 -10.33 -15.00
C LEU A 512 -8.85 -10.09 -13.75
N LEU A 513 -10.19 -10.06 -13.87
CA LEU A 513 -11.09 -9.94 -12.72
C LEU A 513 -11.39 -11.28 -12.04
N ALA A 514 -11.01 -12.42 -12.64
CA ALA A 514 -11.14 -13.71 -11.97
C ALA A 514 -10.22 -13.73 -10.74
N PRO A 515 -10.68 -14.28 -9.59
CA PRO A 515 -9.86 -14.33 -8.40
C PRO A 515 -8.61 -15.19 -8.67
N PRO A 516 -7.41 -14.61 -8.62
CA PRO A 516 -6.20 -15.40 -8.62
C PRO A 516 -6.05 -16.03 -7.23
N SER A 517 -5.43 -17.18 -7.15
CA SER A 517 -4.93 -17.69 -5.88
C SER A 517 -3.81 -16.78 -5.40
N TYR A 518 -4.14 -15.79 -4.59
CA TYR A 518 -3.17 -14.91 -3.92
C TYR A 518 -2.56 -15.61 -2.70
N ASN A 519 -2.18 -16.86 -2.86
CA ASN A 519 -1.34 -17.49 -1.87
C ASN A 519 -0.03 -16.69 -1.80
N PRO A 520 0.49 -16.40 -0.60
CA PRO A 520 1.80 -15.81 -0.51
C PRO A 520 2.73 -16.70 -1.34
N PRO A 521 3.59 -16.12 -2.21
CA PRO A 521 4.54 -16.94 -2.93
C PRO A 521 5.35 -17.70 -1.89
N PRO A 522 5.63 -18.99 -2.12
CA PRO A 522 6.54 -19.71 -1.26
C PRO A 522 7.82 -18.91 -1.11
N SER A 523 8.45 -19.01 0.05
CA SER A 523 9.68 -18.29 0.43
C SER A 523 10.90 -18.60 -0.48
N GLU A 524 10.69 -19.38 -1.53
CA GLU A 524 11.65 -19.72 -2.57
C GLU A 524 11.55 -18.75 -3.73
N GLU A 525 12.70 -18.42 -4.31
CA GLU A 525 12.90 -17.50 -5.44
C GLU A 525 11.84 -17.71 -6.54
N PRO A 526 11.26 -16.62 -7.08
CA PRO A 526 10.30 -16.73 -8.16
C PRO A 526 11.00 -17.31 -9.40
N LYS A 527 10.79 -18.59 -9.68
CA LYS A 527 11.09 -19.15 -11.00
C LYS A 527 10.25 -18.36 -12.00
N SER A 528 10.90 -17.76 -12.98
CA SER A 528 10.28 -16.98 -14.05
C SER A 528 9.36 -17.87 -14.91
N ASN A 529 8.16 -18.10 -14.43
CA ASN A 529 7.11 -18.68 -15.26
C ASN A 529 6.52 -17.55 -16.10
N ILE A 530 7.05 -17.35 -17.30
CA ILE A 530 6.42 -16.53 -18.35
C ILE A 530 5.08 -17.23 -18.66
N ARG A 531 3.99 -16.76 -18.06
CA ARG A 531 2.65 -17.17 -18.46
C ARG A 531 2.27 -16.40 -19.71
N LEU A 532 1.70 -17.10 -20.69
CA LEU A 532 1.08 -16.46 -21.86
C LEU A 532 0.05 -15.43 -21.38
N PRO A 533 -0.10 -14.30 -22.11
CA PRO A 533 -1.10 -13.30 -21.75
C PRO A 533 -2.50 -13.93 -21.71
N ASP A 534 -3.24 -13.61 -20.67
CA ASP A 534 -4.64 -13.99 -20.57
C ASP A 534 -5.48 -12.99 -21.40
N TRP A 535 -5.53 -13.21 -22.74
CA TRP A 535 -6.38 -12.45 -23.65
C TRP A 535 -7.87 -12.68 -23.38
#